data_e3c57db4e06c2f8b62168f7649b85e31
#
_entry.id   e3c57db4e06c2f8b62168f7649b85e31
#
_cell.length_a   1.000
_cell.length_b   1.000
_cell.length_c   1.000
_cell.angle_alpha   90.00
_cell.angle_beta   90.00
_cell.angle_gamma   90.00
#
_symmetry.space_group_name_H-M   'P 1'
#
loop_
_entity.id
_entity.type
_entity.pdbx_description
1 polymer ?
#
loop_
_entity_poly.entity_id
_entity_poly.type
_entity_poly.pdbx_seq_one_letter_code
_entity_poly.pdbx_strand_id
1 'polypeptide(L)'
;MPHNPSKRMQRVKNKHLAIITLLFLSFSAEAQRTINDIMDSTTVNHLLIISKKYGSLSFSGYMQPQFQAAQSNGTLAEYQGGNFGEFSNNRFRLRRGRLRADYMLLDDKGNQSTYFVLQFDGTEQGVNIRDFWGRYYENKWKLFHVTLGLSGRPFGNELQLSSAGREAPERGRMSQILMRTERDLGATFTFNPRWKDAKLKNVVLDLGIYNGQGLAGPGEFDNSKDVIARLSHKPYTFKKLGFSIAGGISTLQGGLNHRLPVSYRMENLNGSLAMVKDSSVNTINKVAPRRYYGADVQLATALKSWKSELRAEVISGLQSATATTSATPGSYPVDNKSLALPYYTRNFNGAYFTFVQTLNSTDNQLILKYDWYDPKCKSCRNGYFSIKGINGRGCSIRYFWLWLPASFQSSF
;
A
#
# COMPACT_ATOMS: atom_id res chain seq x y z
N MET A 1 -13.81 -30.81 53.28
CA MET A 1 -13.05 -30.52 52.05
C MET A 1 -13.58 -29.24 51.46
N PRO A 2 -12.82 -28.15 51.39
CA PRO A 2 -13.33 -26.88 50.90
C PRO A 2 -13.37 -26.86 49.36
N HIS A 3 -14.56 -26.60 48.85
CA HIS A 3 -14.78 -26.39 47.42
C HIS A 3 -14.10 -25.10 46.93
N ASN A 4 -13.17 -25.18 45.99
CA ASN A 4 -12.43 -24.06 45.46
C ASN A 4 -13.27 -23.34 44.37
N PRO A 5 -13.80 -22.12 44.64
CA PRO A 5 -14.67 -21.41 43.70
C PRO A 5 -13.97 -20.88 42.45
N SER A 6 -12.62 -20.83 42.41
CA SER A 6 -11.83 -20.30 41.30
C SER A 6 -11.90 -21.16 40.05
N LYS A 7 -11.99 -22.48 40.16
CA LYS A 7 -12.09 -23.42 39.03
C LYS A 7 -13.44 -23.35 38.30
N ARG A 8 -14.51 -22.97 39.00
CA ARG A 8 -15.86 -22.85 38.42
C ARG A 8 -15.99 -21.58 37.57
N MET A 9 -15.34 -20.50 37.99
CA MET A 9 -15.34 -19.21 37.28
C MET A 9 -14.49 -19.23 36.03
N GLN A 10 -13.35 -19.95 36.02
CA GLN A 10 -12.53 -20.18 34.85
C GLN A 10 -13.24 -21.06 33.80
N ARG A 11 -13.97 -22.07 34.23
CA ARG A 11 -14.72 -22.96 33.30
C ARG A 11 -15.91 -22.26 32.63
N VAL A 12 -16.54 -21.29 33.31
CA VAL A 12 -17.60 -20.46 32.72
C VAL A 12 -17.03 -19.45 31.73
N LYS A 13 -15.91 -18.78 32.04
CA LYS A 13 -15.22 -17.86 31.09
C LYS A 13 -14.79 -18.56 29.84
N ASN A 14 -14.23 -19.78 29.92
CA ASN A 14 -13.82 -20.53 28.76
C ASN A 14 -14.99 -21.04 27.90
N LYS A 15 -16.17 -21.32 28.49
CA LYS A 15 -17.36 -21.67 27.72
C LYS A 15 -17.94 -20.46 26.96
N HIS A 16 -17.94 -19.27 27.53
CA HIS A 16 -18.39 -18.07 26.83
C HIS A 16 -17.42 -17.65 25.73
N LEU A 17 -16.11 -17.80 25.95
CA LEU A 17 -15.11 -17.57 24.93
C LEU A 17 -15.27 -18.55 23.74
N ALA A 18 -15.51 -19.84 24.01
CA ALA A 18 -15.75 -20.85 22.98
C ALA A 18 -17.07 -20.61 22.23
N ILE A 19 -18.13 -20.15 22.88
CA ILE A 19 -19.39 -19.82 22.21
C ILE A 19 -19.25 -18.58 21.34
N ILE A 20 -18.53 -17.55 21.79
CA ILE A 20 -18.22 -16.35 20.97
C ILE A 20 -17.36 -16.74 19.77
N THR A 21 -16.38 -17.63 19.95
CA THR A 21 -15.54 -18.12 18.84
C THR A 21 -16.36 -18.97 17.86
N LEU A 22 -17.31 -19.78 18.31
CA LEU A 22 -18.21 -20.55 17.44
C LEU A 22 -19.23 -19.65 16.71
N LEU A 23 -19.72 -18.60 17.34
CA LEU A 23 -20.61 -17.61 16.69
C LEU A 23 -19.90 -16.84 15.56
N PHE A 24 -18.59 -16.60 15.70
CA PHE A 24 -17.78 -16.00 14.62
C PHE A 24 -17.43 -16.98 13.49
N LEU A 25 -17.52 -18.30 13.74
CA LEU A 25 -17.25 -19.32 12.73
C LEU A 25 -18.49 -19.71 11.87
N SER A 26 -19.68 -19.28 12.26
CA SER A 26 -20.92 -19.65 11.56
C SER A 26 -21.41 -18.63 10.52
N PHE A 27 -20.74 -17.50 10.36
CA PHE A 27 -20.98 -16.64 9.20
C PHE A 27 -20.16 -17.14 8.01
N SER A 28 -20.72 -18.10 7.30
CA SER A 28 -20.24 -18.47 5.96
C SER A 28 -20.39 -17.21 5.09
N ALA A 29 -19.28 -16.56 4.82
CA ALA A 29 -19.27 -15.49 3.85
C ALA A 29 -19.56 -16.10 2.49
N GLU A 30 -20.68 -15.76 1.90
CA GLU A 30 -20.86 -15.98 0.47
C GLU A 30 -19.75 -15.21 -0.25
N ALA A 31 -18.97 -15.94 -1.04
CA ALA A 31 -17.89 -15.40 -1.84
C ALA A 31 -18.39 -14.25 -2.73
N GLN A 32 -17.49 -13.35 -3.04
CA GLN A 32 -17.68 -12.21 -3.93
C GLN A 32 -18.63 -12.54 -5.09
N ARG A 33 -19.89 -12.13 -4.98
CA ARG A 33 -20.75 -12.06 -6.14
C ARG A 33 -20.29 -10.87 -6.98
N THR A 34 -20.06 -11.10 -8.25
CA THR A 34 -19.80 -10.00 -9.19
C THR A 34 -21.07 -9.15 -9.30
N ILE A 35 -20.94 -7.89 -9.70
CA ILE A 35 -22.10 -7.01 -9.99
C ILE A 35 -23.11 -7.74 -10.90
N ASN A 36 -22.63 -8.55 -11.84
CA ASN A 36 -23.46 -9.34 -12.74
C ASN A 36 -24.31 -10.40 -12.02
N ASP A 37 -23.88 -10.90 -10.87
CA ASP A 37 -24.63 -11.93 -10.11
C ASP A 37 -25.75 -11.34 -9.25
N ILE A 38 -25.70 -10.02 -8.99
CA ILE A 38 -26.64 -9.30 -8.12
C ILE A 38 -27.65 -8.48 -8.91
N MET A 39 -27.30 -8.07 -10.13
CA MET A 39 -28.16 -7.25 -10.98
C MET A 39 -29.15 -8.10 -11.76
N ASP A 40 -30.42 -7.70 -11.75
CA ASP A 40 -31.40 -8.30 -12.62
C ASP A 40 -31.09 -8.08 -14.11
N SER A 41 -31.66 -8.91 -14.98
CA SER A 41 -31.42 -8.86 -16.42
C SER A 41 -31.78 -7.51 -17.05
N THR A 42 -32.73 -6.77 -16.46
CA THR A 42 -33.18 -5.46 -16.94
C THR A 42 -32.12 -4.42 -16.69
N THR A 43 -31.57 -4.41 -15.49
CA THR A 43 -30.47 -3.48 -15.10
C THR A 43 -29.19 -3.74 -15.90
N VAL A 44 -28.85 -5.02 -16.11
CA VAL A 44 -27.71 -5.42 -16.97
C VAL A 44 -27.93 -4.95 -18.41
N ASN A 45 -29.12 -5.11 -18.96
CA ASN A 45 -29.46 -4.66 -20.32
C ASN A 45 -29.37 -3.13 -20.45
N HIS A 46 -29.83 -2.36 -19.45
CA HIS A 46 -29.70 -0.90 -19.44
C HIS A 46 -28.23 -0.47 -19.41
N LEU A 47 -27.39 -1.11 -18.62
CA LEU A 47 -25.95 -0.84 -18.59
C LEU A 47 -25.26 -1.21 -19.91
N LEU A 48 -25.64 -2.32 -20.54
CA LEU A 48 -25.15 -2.71 -21.85
C LEU A 48 -25.55 -1.71 -22.95
N ILE A 49 -26.75 -1.13 -22.89
CA ILE A 49 -27.21 -0.07 -23.81
C ILE A 49 -26.37 1.19 -23.62
N ILE A 50 -26.14 1.61 -22.37
CA ILE A 50 -25.26 2.73 -22.05
C ILE A 50 -23.83 2.48 -22.54
N SER A 51 -23.29 1.29 -22.29
CA SER A 51 -21.97 0.86 -22.75
C SER A 51 -21.84 0.90 -24.30
N LYS A 52 -22.85 0.44 -25.02
CA LYS A 52 -22.87 0.48 -26.50
C LYS A 52 -22.95 1.91 -27.05
N LYS A 53 -23.65 2.80 -26.37
CA LYS A 53 -23.86 4.19 -26.82
C LYS A 53 -22.69 5.11 -26.53
N TYR A 54 -21.97 4.90 -25.42
CA TYR A 54 -20.95 5.81 -24.90
C TYR A 54 -19.56 5.18 -24.77
N GLY A 55 -19.29 4.07 -25.48
CA GLY A 55 -18.08 3.29 -25.29
C GLY A 55 -18.20 2.33 -24.08
N SER A 56 -17.10 1.78 -23.62
CA SER A 56 -17.09 0.87 -22.47
C SER A 56 -17.03 1.65 -21.17
N LEU A 57 -18.19 2.01 -20.63
CA LEU A 57 -18.30 2.58 -19.27
C LEU A 57 -18.60 1.45 -18.28
N SER A 58 -17.80 1.31 -17.26
CA SER A 58 -18.01 0.33 -16.19
C SER A 58 -17.86 0.97 -14.80
N PHE A 59 -18.62 0.44 -13.85
CA PHE A 59 -18.55 0.82 -12.45
C PHE A 59 -18.13 -0.37 -11.62
N SER A 60 -17.33 -0.12 -10.61
CA SER A 60 -16.93 -1.12 -9.62
C SER A 60 -16.78 -0.46 -8.26
N GLY A 61 -16.89 -1.22 -7.20
CA GLY A 61 -16.75 -0.68 -5.87
C GLY A 61 -16.67 -1.76 -4.81
N TYR A 62 -16.36 -1.36 -3.60
CA TYR A 62 -16.38 -2.20 -2.41
C TYR A 62 -16.35 -1.35 -1.14
N MET A 63 -16.75 -1.95 -0.03
CA MET A 63 -16.62 -1.33 1.29
C MET A 63 -15.92 -2.28 2.27
N GLN A 64 -15.22 -1.68 3.24
CA GLN A 64 -14.51 -2.40 4.31
C GLN A 64 -14.93 -1.85 5.67
N PRO A 65 -16.10 -2.25 6.19
CA PRO A 65 -16.47 -1.98 7.57
C PRO A 65 -15.56 -2.78 8.51
N GLN A 66 -15.19 -2.18 9.64
CA GLN A 66 -14.33 -2.81 10.64
C GLN A 66 -14.87 -2.55 12.05
N PHE A 67 -14.76 -3.54 12.91
CA PHE A 67 -14.76 -3.35 14.33
C PHE A 67 -13.32 -3.40 14.84
N GLN A 68 -12.91 -2.41 15.62
CA GLN A 68 -11.57 -2.30 16.17
C GLN A 68 -11.67 -2.30 17.69
N ALA A 69 -10.79 -3.07 18.34
CA ALA A 69 -10.63 -3.07 19.78
C ALA A 69 -9.14 -2.91 20.13
N ALA A 70 -8.87 -2.05 21.09
CA ALA A 70 -7.53 -1.82 21.62
C ALA A 70 -7.45 -2.34 23.06
N GLN A 71 -6.22 -2.58 23.52
CA GLN A 71 -5.95 -3.08 24.86
C GLN A 71 -6.34 -2.07 25.97
N SER A 72 -6.22 -0.77 25.69
CA SER A 72 -6.53 0.31 26.63
C SER A 72 -7.20 1.49 25.93
N ASN A 73 -7.88 2.33 26.72
CA ASN A 73 -8.42 3.59 26.25
C ASN A 73 -7.32 4.53 25.74
N GLY A 74 -7.63 5.38 24.77
CA GLY A 74 -6.70 6.36 24.24
C GLY A 74 -5.50 5.76 23.50
N THR A 75 -5.54 4.49 23.12
CA THR A 75 -4.43 3.84 22.39
C THR A 75 -4.11 4.58 21.12
N LEU A 76 -2.84 4.98 20.98
CA LEU A 76 -2.33 5.56 19.75
C LEU A 76 -2.13 4.45 18.73
N ALA A 77 -2.83 4.54 17.61
CA ALA A 77 -2.60 3.67 16.48
C ALA A 77 -1.48 4.27 15.63
N GLU A 78 -0.26 3.82 15.86
CA GLU A 78 0.91 4.17 15.04
C GLU A 78 0.77 3.67 13.58
N TYR A 79 -0.25 2.93 13.34
CA TYR A 79 -0.63 2.32 12.08
C TYR A 79 -1.85 3.03 11.49
N GLN A 80 -2.13 2.88 10.20
CA GLN A 80 -3.24 3.57 9.51
C GLN A 80 -4.66 3.24 10.05
N GLY A 81 -4.76 2.79 11.29
CA GLY A 81 -6.00 2.61 12.03
C GLY A 81 -6.59 3.91 12.58
N GLY A 82 -5.76 4.94 12.78
CA GLY A 82 -6.12 6.17 13.52
C GLY A 82 -6.21 5.95 15.03
N ASN A 83 -5.95 7.00 15.80
CA ASN A 83 -5.93 6.95 17.25
C ASN A 83 -7.34 6.68 17.82
N PHE A 84 -7.40 5.99 18.96
CA PHE A 84 -8.61 5.93 19.76
C PHE A 84 -8.78 7.21 20.58
N GLY A 85 -10.03 7.63 20.78
CA GLY A 85 -10.33 8.72 21.70
C GLY A 85 -9.88 8.38 23.12
N GLU A 86 -9.61 9.39 23.94
CA GLU A 86 -9.07 9.26 25.28
C GLU A 86 -9.84 8.26 26.17
N PHE A 87 -11.16 8.22 26.02
CA PHE A 87 -12.06 7.35 26.81
C PHE A 87 -12.56 6.13 26.02
N SER A 88 -11.96 5.82 24.87
CA SER A 88 -12.41 4.74 23.99
C SER A 88 -11.31 3.74 23.73
N ASN A 89 -11.66 2.46 23.75
CA ASN A 89 -10.79 1.36 23.33
C ASN A 89 -11.43 0.47 22.26
N ASN A 90 -12.64 0.77 21.82
CA ASN A 90 -13.30 0.03 20.76
C ASN A 90 -14.12 0.97 19.88
N ARG A 91 -14.34 0.59 18.62
CA ARG A 91 -15.15 1.36 17.68
C ARG A 91 -15.52 0.57 16.43
N PHE A 92 -16.66 0.90 15.86
CA PHE A 92 -16.93 0.62 14.45
C PHE A 92 -16.35 1.74 13.59
N ARG A 93 -15.85 1.39 12.42
CA ARG A 93 -15.47 2.36 11.40
C ARG A 93 -15.63 1.82 10.00
N LEU A 94 -15.84 2.71 9.03
CA LEU A 94 -15.71 2.42 7.63
C LEU A 94 -14.26 2.71 7.19
N ARG A 95 -13.45 1.64 7.10
CA ARG A 95 -12.03 1.80 6.74
C ARG A 95 -11.85 2.30 5.32
N ARG A 96 -12.67 1.83 4.40
CA ARG A 96 -12.72 2.23 2.99
C ARG A 96 -14.11 1.99 2.44
N GLY A 97 -14.60 2.94 1.66
CA GLY A 97 -15.74 2.77 0.77
C GLY A 97 -15.32 3.28 -0.59
N ARG A 98 -15.15 2.41 -1.59
CA ARG A 98 -14.64 2.79 -2.90
C ARG A 98 -15.68 2.65 -3.97
N LEU A 99 -15.78 3.68 -4.79
CA LEU A 99 -16.55 3.68 -6.03
C LEU A 99 -15.61 4.13 -7.15
N ARG A 100 -15.55 3.34 -8.19
CA ARG A 100 -14.70 3.55 -9.36
C ARG A 100 -15.54 3.52 -10.63
N ALA A 101 -15.31 4.50 -11.49
CA ALA A 101 -15.81 4.57 -12.86
C ALA A 101 -14.62 4.42 -13.82
N ASP A 102 -14.77 3.55 -14.79
CA ASP A 102 -13.81 3.27 -15.84
C ASP A 102 -14.45 3.56 -17.19
N TYR A 103 -13.80 4.37 -18.02
CA TYR A 103 -14.29 4.70 -19.36
C TYR A 103 -13.21 4.42 -20.40
N MET A 104 -13.48 3.48 -21.30
CA MET A 104 -12.57 3.04 -22.36
C MET A 104 -13.09 3.49 -23.71
N LEU A 105 -12.30 4.25 -24.45
CA LEU A 105 -12.52 4.55 -25.85
C LEU A 105 -11.72 3.59 -26.74
N LEU A 106 -12.33 3.15 -27.81
CA LEU A 106 -11.70 2.32 -28.83
C LEU A 106 -11.42 3.14 -30.09
N ASP A 107 -10.40 2.76 -30.83
CA ASP A 107 -10.18 3.27 -32.20
C ASP A 107 -11.12 2.55 -33.20
N ASP A 108 -11.12 3.03 -34.46
CA ASP A 108 -11.95 2.45 -35.53
C ASP A 108 -11.67 0.96 -35.81
N LYS A 109 -10.52 0.46 -35.35
CA LYS A 109 -10.11 -0.94 -35.47
C LYS A 109 -10.43 -1.77 -34.22
N GLY A 110 -11.12 -1.18 -33.23
CA GLY A 110 -11.46 -1.83 -31.98
C GLY A 110 -10.31 -1.99 -30.99
N ASN A 111 -9.15 -1.30 -31.20
CA ASN A 111 -8.10 -1.30 -30.20
C ASN A 111 -8.36 -0.23 -29.14
N GLN A 112 -7.89 -0.45 -27.91
CA GLN A 112 -7.91 0.57 -26.86
C GLN A 112 -7.16 1.82 -27.32
N SER A 113 -7.83 2.97 -27.29
CA SER A 113 -7.25 4.26 -27.67
C SER A 113 -7.02 5.13 -26.44
N THR A 114 -8.06 5.37 -25.65
CA THR A 114 -7.98 6.19 -24.46
C THR A 114 -8.74 5.54 -23.31
N TYR A 115 -8.21 5.65 -22.09
CA TYR A 115 -8.80 5.07 -20.91
C TYR A 115 -8.80 6.08 -19.77
N PHE A 116 -9.98 6.38 -19.25
CA PHE A 116 -10.16 7.29 -18.11
C PHE A 116 -10.61 6.51 -16.89
N VAL A 117 -10.09 6.93 -15.75
CA VAL A 117 -10.46 6.36 -14.45
C VAL A 117 -10.74 7.49 -13.47
N LEU A 118 -11.88 7.36 -12.79
CA LEU A 118 -12.25 8.20 -11.65
C LEU A 118 -12.60 7.27 -10.48
N GLN A 119 -11.90 7.43 -9.35
CA GLN A 119 -12.17 6.65 -8.15
C GLN A 119 -12.26 7.54 -6.92
N PHE A 120 -13.32 7.34 -6.16
CA PHE A 120 -13.51 7.92 -4.84
C PHE A 120 -13.13 6.92 -3.75
N ASP A 121 -12.65 7.42 -2.62
CA ASP A 121 -12.40 6.67 -1.38
C ASP A 121 -13.15 7.37 -0.23
N GLY A 122 -14.17 6.72 0.31
CA GLY A 122 -15.03 7.22 1.37
C GLY A 122 -14.73 6.55 2.70
N THR A 123 -14.87 7.32 3.75
CA THR A 123 -14.86 6.87 5.14
C THR A 123 -16.02 7.54 5.89
N GLU A 124 -16.22 7.21 7.14
CA GLU A 124 -17.17 7.92 8.01
C GLU A 124 -16.86 9.41 8.20
N GLN A 125 -15.67 9.86 7.78
CA GLN A 125 -15.21 11.25 7.92
C GLN A 125 -15.34 12.07 6.62
N GLY A 126 -15.65 11.42 5.50
CA GLY A 126 -15.78 12.10 4.22
C GLY A 126 -15.33 11.28 3.02
N VAL A 127 -15.42 11.91 1.87
CA VAL A 127 -15.09 11.34 0.57
C VAL A 127 -13.96 12.11 -0.07
N ASN A 128 -12.96 11.39 -0.57
CA ASN A 128 -11.81 11.98 -1.27
C ASN A 128 -11.62 11.34 -2.65
N ILE A 129 -11.09 12.10 -3.59
CA ILE A 129 -10.65 11.57 -4.89
C ILE A 129 -9.37 10.75 -4.64
N ARG A 130 -9.35 9.51 -5.15
CA ARG A 130 -8.19 8.63 -5.04
C ARG A 130 -7.45 8.44 -6.35
N ASP A 131 -8.17 8.16 -7.43
CA ASP A 131 -7.63 8.04 -8.78
C ASP A 131 -8.41 8.99 -9.69
N PHE A 132 -7.70 9.82 -10.45
CA PHE A 132 -8.27 10.65 -11.50
C PHE A 132 -7.21 10.83 -12.58
N TRP A 133 -7.22 9.93 -13.55
CA TRP A 133 -6.20 9.88 -14.58
C TRP A 133 -6.76 9.43 -15.92
N GLY A 134 -6.07 9.85 -16.98
CA GLY A 134 -6.29 9.41 -18.34
C GLY A 134 -5.07 8.67 -18.87
N ARG A 135 -5.29 7.67 -19.71
CA ARG A 135 -4.23 6.91 -20.39
C ARG A 135 -4.50 6.92 -21.87
N TYR A 136 -3.47 7.28 -22.64
CA TYR A 136 -3.46 7.22 -24.10
C TYR A 136 -2.60 6.03 -24.53
N TYR A 137 -3.16 5.19 -25.42
CA TYR A 137 -2.48 4.03 -25.99
C TYR A 137 -2.01 4.35 -27.41
N GLU A 138 -0.72 4.19 -27.65
CA GLU A 138 -0.14 4.24 -28.97
C GLU A 138 -0.55 2.95 -29.74
N ASN A 139 -1.23 3.07 -30.88
CA ASN A 139 -1.81 1.94 -31.60
C ASN A 139 -1.10 1.60 -32.93
N LYS A 140 -0.11 2.38 -33.36
CA LYS A 140 0.68 2.09 -34.57
C LYS A 140 1.64 0.93 -34.32
N TRP A 141 2.44 1.03 -33.27
CA TRP A 141 3.42 0.00 -32.87
C TRP A 141 2.91 -0.88 -31.72
N LYS A 142 1.85 -0.47 -31.03
CA LYS A 142 1.27 -1.19 -29.87
C LYS A 142 2.28 -1.49 -28.76
N LEU A 143 3.27 -0.61 -28.59
CA LEU A 143 4.38 -0.77 -27.65
C LEU A 143 4.22 0.09 -26.38
N PHE A 144 3.59 1.27 -26.50
CA PHE A 144 3.62 2.27 -25.46
C PHE A 144 2.23 2.72 -25.03
N HIS A 145 2.18 3.26 -23.83
CA HIS A 145 1.09 4.11 -23.40
C HIS A 145 1.62 5.18 -22.45
N VAL A 146 0.89 6.28 -22.35
CA VAL A 146 1.17 7.38 -21.42
C VAL A 146 -0.03 7.54 -20.49
N THR A 147 0.22 7.64 -19.21
CA THR A 147 -0.80 7.89 -18.17
C THR A 147 -0.51 9.24 -17.53
N LEU A 148 -1.53 10.10 -17.44
CA LEU A 148 -1.44 11.45 -16.89
C LEU A 148 -2.52 11.64 -15.82
N GLY A 149 -2.17 12.29 -14.73
CA GLY A 149 -3.10 12.63 -13.66
C GLY A 149 -2.75 12.00 -12.32
N LEU A 150 -3.76 11.92 -11.45
CA LEU A 150 -3.64 11.36 -10.12
C LEU A 150 -3.69 9.83 -10.19
N SER A 151 -2.53 9.19 -10.19
CA SER A 151 -2.40 7.75 -10.45
C SER A 151 -1.44 7.05 -9.49
N GLY A 152 -1.41 5.72 -9.54
CA GLY A 152 -0.46 4.90 -8.77
C GLY A 152 0.97 5.12 -9.24
N ARG A 153 1.89 5.30 -8.30
CA ARG A 153 3.32 5.41 -8.60
C ARG A 153 3.89 4.03 -8.94
N PRO A 154 4.64 3.87 -10.04
CA PRO A 154 5.17 2.58 -10.48
C PRO A 154 6.43 2.19 -9.68
N PHE A 155 6.28 1.85 -8.40
CA PHE A 155 7.39 1.43 -7.55
C PHE A 155 7.01 0.17 -6.77
N GLY A 156 7.89 -0.83 -6.75
CA GLY A 156 7.71 -2.07 -6.01
C GLY A 156 6.48 -2.88 -6.41
N ASN A 157 6.21 -3.95 -5.70
CA ASN A 157 5.03 -4.78 -5.91
C ASN A 157 3.87 -4.40 -4.97
N GLU A 158 4.13 -4.18 -3.67
CA GLU A 158 3.06 -3.95 -2.69
C GLU A 158 2.24 -2.68 -2.98
N LEU A 159 2.87 -1.64 -3.52
CA LEU A 159 2.18 -0.41 -3.93
C LEU A 159 1.23 -0.62 -5.11
N GLN A 160 1.52 -1.57 -5.98
CA GLN A 160 0.69 -1.90 -7.15
C GLN A 160 -0.53 -2.75 -6.78
N LEU A 161 -0.51 -3.43 -5.61
CA LEU A 161 -1.62 -4.26 -5.17
C LEU A 161 -2.81 -3.40 -4.76
N SER A 162 -3.96 -3.68 -5.37
CA SER A 162 -5.23 -3.09 -4.95
C SER A 162 -5.55 -3.49 -3.51
N SER A 163 -6.13 -2.58 -2.73
CA SER A 163 -6.62 -2.92 -1.39
C SER A 163 -7.81 -3.88 -1.39
N ALA A 164 -8.51 -4.04 -2.51
CA ALA A 164 -9.51 -5.09 -2.68
C ALA A 164 -8.88 -6.48 -2.84
N GLY A 165 -7.70 -6.56 -3.45
CA GLY A 165 -7.00 -7.82 -3.71
C GLY A 165 -5.88 -8.13 -2.72
N ARG A 166 -5.73 -7.36 -1.63
CA ARG A 166 -4.77 -7.66 -0.57
C ARG A 166 -5.42 -8.49 0.52
N GLU A 167 -4.73 -9.50 0.95
CA GLU A 167 -5.17 -10.39 2.03
C GLU A 167 -5.15 -9.67 3.39
N ALA A 168 -4.15 -8.82 3.63
CA ALA A 168 -4.09 -7.99 4.82
C ALA A 168 -4.78 -6.63 4.58
N PRO A 169 -5.53 -6.10 5.55
CA PRO A 169 -6.24 -4.82 5.40
C PRO A 169 -5.29 -3.66 5.14
N GLU A 170 -4.05 -3.74 5.63
CA GLU A 170 -3.04 -2.69 5.45
C GLU A 170 -1.77 -3.22 4.75
N ARG A 171 -1.04 -2.30 4.12
CA ARG A 171 0.29 -2.57 3.57
C ARG A 171 1.29 -2.81 4.70
N GLY A 172 2.43 -3.41 4.36
CA GLY A 172 3.57 -3.53 5.26
C GLY A 172 4.08 -2.17 5.75
N ARG A 173 4.72 -2.18 6.91
CA ARG A 173 5.20 -0.95 7.57
C ARG A 173 6.20 -0.18 6.70
N MET A 174 7.11 -0.90 6.04
CA MET A 174 8.06 -0.31 5.09
C MET A 174 7.37 0.55 4.03
N SER A 175 6.39 -0.03 3.34
CA SER A 175 5.64 0.68 2.29
C SER A 175 4.84 1.86 2.82
N GLN A 176 4.30 1.77 4.05
CA GLN A 176 3.55 2.86 4.67
C GLN A 176 4.44 4.04 5.06
N ILE A 177 5.67 3.78 5.51
CA ILE A 177 6.64 4.80 5.90
C ILE A 177 7.19 5.52 4.67
N LEU A 178 7.65 4.76 3.69
CA LEU A 178 8.34 5.32 2.51
C LEU A 178 7.38 6.00 1.55
N MET A 179 6.18 5.43 1.39
CA MET A 179 5.14 5.94 0.50
C MET A 179 3.79 5.95 1.23
N ARG A 180 3.58 6.96 2.06
CA ARG A 180 2.39 7.12 2.89
C ARG A 180 1.10 6.95 2.09
N THR A 181 1.07 7.48 0.85
CA THR A 181 0.01 7.23 -0.13
C THR A 181 0.61 6.59 -1.37
N GLU A 182 -0.13 5.68 -2.00
CA GLU A 182 0.32 5.00 -3.22
C GLU A 182 0.17 5.87 -4.47
N ARG A 183 -0.70 6.90 -4.39
CA ARG A 183 -1.06 7.78 -5.50
C ARG A 183 -0.36 9.11 -5.39
N ASP A 184 -0.07 9.67 -6.56
CA ASP A 184 0.49 11.00 -6.70
C ASP A 184 0.09 11.60 -8.04
N LEU A 185 0.13 12.93 -8.13
CA LEU A 185 -0.12 13.64 -9.38
C LEU A 185 1.15 13.65 -10.24
N GLY A 186 1.02 13.19 -11.48
CA GLY A 186 2.17 13.10 -12.36
C GLY A 186 1.87 12.46 -13.71
N ALA A 187 2.94 11.98 -14.34
CA ALA A 187 2.91 11.34 -15.64
C ALA A 187 3.73 10.06 -15.61
N THR A 188 3.25 9.02 -16.29
CA THR A 188 3.99 7.76 -16.51
C THR A 188 4.00 7.40 -17.99
N PHE A 189 5.18 7.23 -18.53
CA PHE A 189 5.40 6.56 -19.80
C PHE A 189 5.66 5.08 -19.55
N THR A 190 4.91 4.20 -20.24
CA THR A 190 5.03 2.76 -20.07
C THR A 190 5.33 2.09 -21.41
N PHE A 191 6.44 1.38 -21.47
CA PHE A 191 6.70 0.38 -22.51
C PHE A 191 6.06 -0.94 -22.08
N ASN A 192 5.10 -1.42 -22.88
CA ASN A 192 4.36 -2.64 -22.61
C ASN A 192 3.83 -3.24 -23.92
N PRO A 193 4.60 -4.08 -24.61
CA PRO A 193 4.22 -4.66 -25.90
C PRO A 193 2.90 -5.43 -25.81
N ARG A 194 1.94 -5.07 -26.67
CA ARG A 194 0.57 -5.62 -26.68
C ARG A 194 0.32 -6.62 -27.82
N TRP A 195 1.34 -7.03 -28.53
CA TRP A 195 1.24 -8.06 -29.56
C TRP A 195 1.44 -9.44 -28.97
N LYS A 196 0.70 -10.43 -29.44
CA LYS A 196 0.81 -11.81 -28.95
C LYS A 196 2.22 -12.40 -29.12
N ASP A 197 2.88 -12.07 -30.24
CA ASP A 197 4.16 -12.64 -30.67
C ASP A 197 5.36 -11.72 -30.40
N ALA A 198 5.19 -10.63 -29.66
CA ALA A 198 6.28 -9.75 -29.31
C ALA A 198 7.35 -10.49 -28.48
N LYS A 199 8.62 -10.40 -28.91
CA LYS A 199 9.75 -11.01 -28.16
C LYS A 199 9.81 -10.54 -26.70
N LEU A 200 9.46 -9.27 -26.43
CA LEU A 200 9.48 -8.64 -25.11
C LEU A 200 8.08 -8.50 -24.47
N LYS A 201 7.09 -9.30 -24.89
CA LYS A 201 5.71 -9.19 -24.39
C LYS A 201 5.56 -9.33 -22.88
N ASN A 202 6.50 -9.97 -22.23
CA ASN A 202 6.51 -10.16 -20.77
C ASN A 202 7.29 -9.08 -20.01
N VAL A 203 7.95 -8.16 -20.73
CA VAL A 203 8.72 -7.07 -20.12
C VAL A 203 7.87 -5.81 -20.10
N VAL A 204 7.86 -5.12 -18.95
CA VAL A 204 7.23 -3.81 -18.78
C VAL A 204 8.27 -2.87 -18.20
N LEU A 205 8.41 -1.70 -18.81
CA LEU A 205 9.22 -0.60 -18.28
C LEU A 205 8.33 0.62 -18.07
N ASP A 206 8.24 1.05 -16.82
CA ASP A 206 7.54 2.27 -16.41
C ASP A 206 8.57 3.35 -16.09
N LEU A 207 8.38 4.56 -16.63
CA LEU A 207 9.14 5.76 -16.34
C LEU A 207 8.16 6.86 -15.94
N GLY A 208 8.19 7.29 -14.68
CA GLY A 208 7.25 8.24 -14.14
C GLY A 208 7.91 9.48 -13.54
N ILE A 209 7.23 10.62 -13.63
CA ILE A 209 7.57 11.85 -12.94
C ILE A 209 6.36 12.32 -12.13
N TYR A 210 6.57 12.63 -10.86
CA TYR A 210 5.50 12.93 -9.91
C TYR A 210 5.88 14.10 -9.00
N ASN A 211 4.88 14.73 -8.39
CA ASN A 211 5.11 15.79 -7.42
C ASN A 211 5.91 15.32 -6.20
N GLY A 212 5.73 14.07 -5.76
CA GLY A 212 6.54 13.47 -4.70
C GLY A 212 5.87 13.46 -3.32
N GLN A 213 4.91 14.33 -3.06
CA GLN A 213 4.20 14.42 -1.77
C GLN A 213 3.04 13.41 -1.63
N GLY A 214 2.52 12.90 -2.72
CA GLY A 214 1.34 12.05 -2.76
C GLY A 214 0.06 12.81 -2.41
N LEU A 215 -1.01 12.08 -2.09
CA LEU A 215 -2.31 12.65 -1.69
C LEU A 215 -2.34 13.25 -0.28
N ALA A 216 -1.25 13.15 0.48
CA ALA A 216 -1.24 13.56 1.89
C ALA A 216 -1.08 15.08 2.08
N GLY A 217 -0.69 15.79 1.04
CA GLY A 217 -0.44 17.22 1.07
C GLY A 217 -1.62 18.05 0.52
N PRO A 218 -1.72 19.32 0.92
CA PRO A 218 -2.77 20.23 0.46
C PRO A 218 -2.56 20.68 -0.99
N GLY A 219 -1.46 20.41 -1.60
CA GLY A 219 -1.04 20.80 -2.94
C GLY A 219 0.48 20.73 -3.05
N GLU A 220 1.01 21.05 -4.23
CA GLU A 220 2.47 21.14 -4.44
C GLU A 220 3.05 22.26 -3.56
N PHE A 221 4.06 21.95 -2.78
CA PHE A 221 4.66 22.88 -1.82
C PHE A 221 6.14 23.17 -2.10
N ASP A 222 6.75 22.48 -3.05
CA ASP A 222 8.11 22.72 -3.50
C ASP A 222 8.30 22.45 -5.00
N ASN A 223 9.48 22.70 -5.55
CA ASN A 223 9.79 22.47 -6.96
C ASN A 223 10.39 21.09 -7.25
N SER A 224 10.62 20.27 -6.22
CA SER A 224 11.20 18.94 -6.39
C SER A 224 10.18 17.99 -7.01
N LYS A 225 10.68 17.09 -7.84
CA LYS A 225 9.88 16.03 -8.43
C LYS A 225 10.54 14.69 -8.15
N ASP A 226 9.71 13.66 -7.97
CA ASP A 226 10.18 12.28 -7.90
C ASP A 226 10.18 11.67 -9.29
N VAL A 227 11.34 11.20 -9.73
CA VAL A 227 11.48 10.37 -10.93
C VAL A 227 11.51 8.91 -10.48
N ILE A 228 10.63 8.11 -11.05
CA ILE A 228 10.47 6.69 -10.71
C ILE A 228 10.66 5.86 -11.97
N ALA A 229 11.49 4.84 -11.89
CA ALA A 229 11.62 3.84 -12.94
C ALA A 229 11.38 2.44 -12.37
N ARG A 230 10.64 1.62 -13.11
CA ARG A 230 10.41 0.21 -12.78
C ARG A 230 10.54 -0.65 -14.02
N LEU A 231 11.42 -1.62 -13.97
CA LEU A 231 11.52 -2.70 -14.94
C LEU A 231 10.94 -3.96 -14.30
N SER A 232 9.92 -4.53 -14.92
CA SER A 232 9.25 -5.72 -14.41
C SER A 232 9.01 -6.78 -15.47
N HIS A 233 8.95 -8.02 -15.04
CA HIS A 233 8.58 -9.18 -15.84
C HIS A 233 7.19 -9.65 -15.43
N LYS A 234 6.27 -9.74 -16.40
CA LYS A 234 4.92 -10.30 -16.19
C LYS A 234 5.02 -11.77 -15.75
N PRO A 235 4.01 -12.31 -15.06
CA PRO A 235 4.02 -13.70 -14.65
C PRO A 235 4.30 -14.65 -15.83
N TYR A 236 5.35 -15.44 -15.70
CA TYR A 236 5.69 -16.52 -16.62
C TYR A 236 5.42 -17.86 -15.99
N THR A 237 4.59 -18.66 -16.62
CA THR A 237 4.17 -19.96 -16.09
C THR A 237 4.89 -21.10 -16.77
N PHE A 238 5.62 -21.87 -16.01
CA PHE A 238 6.21 -23.15 -16.42
C PHE A 238 5.15 -24.23 -16.37
N LYS A 239 4.40 -24.41 -17.47
CA LYS A 239 3.20 -25.29 -17.51
C LYS A 239 3.46 -26.71 -17.02
N LYS A 240 4.64 -27.29 -17.32
CA LYS A 240 5.01 -28.65 -16.88
C LYS A 240 5.21 -28.76 -15.37
N LEU A 241 5.61 -27.66 -14.71
CA LEU A 241 5.88 -27.61 -13.27
C LEU A 241 4.71 -27.06 -12.45
N GLY A 242 3.70 -26.50 -13.10
CA GLY A 242 2.62 -25.77 -12.43
C GLY A 242 3.11 -24.58 -11.60
N PHE A 243 4.22 -23.97 -12.01
CA PHE A 243 4.91 -22.91 -11.28
C PHE A 243 4.96 -21.62 -12.11
N SER A 244 4.73 -20.49 -11.47
CA SER A 244 4.80 -19.16 -12.08
C SER A 244 5.77 -18.28 -11.34
N ILE A 245 6.50 -17.44 -12.07
CA ILE A 245 7.41 -16.44 -11.54
C ILE A 245 7.12 -15.07 -12.16
N ALA A 246 7.12 -14.04 -11.34
CA ALA A 246 7.11 -12.64 -11.74
C ALA A 246 8.06 -11.85 -10.85
N GLY A 247 8.39 -10.63 -11.22
CA GLY A 247 9.23 -9.77 -10.40
C GLY A 247 9.64 -8.49 -11.08
N GLY A 248 10.37 -7.65 -10.36
CA GLY A 248 10.84 -6.38 -10.90
C GLY A 248 11.89 -5.71 -10.04
N ILE A 249 12.51 -4.71 -10.64
CA ILE A 249 13.42 -3.78 -9.96
C ILE A 249 12.87 -2.37 -10.13
N SER A 250 13.05 -1.55 -9.11
CA SER A 250 12.51 -0.19 -9.07
C SER A 250 13.52 0.79 -8.51
N THR A 251 13.50 2.01 -9.00
CA THR A 251 14.25 3.12 -8.40
C THR A 251 13.36 4.35 -8.30
N LEU A 252 13.54 5.12 -7.23
CA LEU A 252 12.99 6.45 -7.04
C LEU A 252 14.13 7.41 -6.77
N GLN A 253 14.18 8.49 -7.52
CA GLN A 253 15.15 9.58 -7.38
C GLN A 253 14.36 10.88 -7.26
N GLY A 254 14.46 11.54 -6.10
CA GLY A 254 13.73 12.77 -5.83
C GLY A 254 14.10 13.36 -4.46
N GLY A 255 13.18 14.08 -3.86
CA GLY A 255 13.38 14.68 -2.55
C GLY A 255 12.44 15.83 -2.26
N LEU A 256 12.83 16.66 -1.31
CA LEU A 256 12.04 17.78 -0.80
C LEU A 256 12.93 19.01 -0.66
N ASN A 257 12.50 20.19 -1.07
CA ASN A 257 13.31 21.39 -0.97
C ASN A 257 13.42 21.89 0.47
N HIS A 258 14.64 22.20 0.89
CA HIS A 258 14.89 22.82 2.19
C HIS A 258 14.40 24.26 2.24
N ARG A 259 13.77 24.65 3.36
CA ARG A 259 13.43 26.06 3.69
C ARG A 259 14.37 26.68 4.72
N LEU A 260 15.20 25.85 5.35
CA LEU A 260 16.17 26.28 6.38
C LEU A 260 17.61 26.14 5.87
N PRO A 261 18.55 26.94 6.36
CA PRO A 261 19.96 26.87 5.96
C PRO A 261 20.71 25.69 6.58
N VAL A 262 20.01 24.82 7.27
CA VAL A 262 20.59 23.67 7.98
C VAL A 262 19.86 22.38 7.63
N SER A 263 20.58 21.28 7.63
CA SER A 263 20.05 19.93 7.53
C SER A 263 20.72 19.02 8.53
N TYR A 264 20.16 17.84 8.72
CA TYR A 264 20.77 16.78 9.52
C TYR A 264 20.99 15.56 8.64
N ARG A 265 22.17 14.97 8.73
CA ARG A 265 22.50 13.74 8.02
C ARG A 265 23.09 12.70 8.96
N MET A 266 22.94 11.47 8.60
CA MET A 266 23.51 10.36 9.34
C MET A 266 24.99 10.23 9.01
N GLU A 267 25.85 10.28 10.02
CA GLU A 267 27.29 10.08 9.90
C GLU A 267 27.78 9.03 10.89
N ASN A 268 28.90 8.41 10.55
CA ASN A 268 29.58 7.48 11.45
C ASN A 268 30.58 8.28 12.30
N LEU A 269 30.27 8.46 13.58
CA LEU A 269 31.12 9.07 14.56
C LEU A 269 31.70 7.98 15.47
N ASN A 270 33.01 7.72 15.35
CA ASN A 270 33.71 6.73 16.16
C ASN A 270 33.06 5.35 16.20
N GLY A 271 32.68 4.84 15.04
CA GLY A 271 32.00 3.55 14.91
C GLY A 271 30.50 3.55 15.28
N SER A 272 29.95 4.72 15.59
CA SER A 272 28.53 4.92 15.91
C SER A 272 27.86 5.84 14.91
N LEU A 273 26.69 5.40 14.38
CA LEU A 273 25.85 6.26 13.53
C LEU A 273 25.15 7.30 14.39
N ALA A 274 25.28 8.59 14.04
CA ALA A 274 24.64 9.71 14.70
C ALA A 274 24.07 10.70 13.68
N MET A 275 23.06 11.47 14.08
CA MET A 275 22.55 12.59 13.30
C MET A 275 23.39 13.81 13.57
N VAL A 276 24.12 14.23 12.57
CA VAL A 276 25.02 15.40 12.63
C VAL A 276 24.36 16.58 11.94
N LYS A 277 24.38 17.74 12.61
CA LYS A 277 23.94 19.00 12.02
C LYS A 277 24.94 19.43 10.97
N ASP A 278 24.45 19.69 9.78
CA ASP A 278 25.23 20.30 8.69
C ASP A 278 24.71 21.72 8.47
N SER A 279 25.56 22.67 8.87
CA SER A 279 25.35 24.11 8.62
C SER A 279 26.50 24.70 7.81
N SER A 280 27.43 23.88 7.31
CA SER A 280 28.59 24.31 6.53
C SER A 280 28.21 24.94 5.18
N VAL A 281 27.08 24.55 4.65
CA VAL A 281 26.52 25.02 3.37
C VAL A 281 25.09 25.46 3.58
N ASN A 282 24.75 26.65 3.06
CA ASN A 282 23.34 27.05 3.01
C ASN A 282 22.50 26.04 2.19
N THR A 283 21.56 25.39 2.84
CA THR A 283 20.73 24.34 2.23
C THR A 283 19.40 24.87 1.67
N ILE A 284 19.08 26.16 1.87
CA ILE A 284 17.84 26.76 1.34
C ILE A 284 17.70 26.48 -0.16
N ASN A 285 16.55 26.02 -0.58
CA ASN A 285 16.21 25.59 -1.95
C ASN A 285 17.01 24.40 -2.50
N LYS A 286 17.92 23.80 -1.72
CA LYS A 286 18.55 22.53 -2.08
C LYS A 286 17.62 21.36 -1.75
N VAL A 287 17.81 20.25 -2.43
CA VAL A 287 16.97 19.05 -2.28
C VAL A 287 17.48 18.18 -1.13
N ALA A 288 16.64 17.93 -0.15
CA ALA A 288 16.81 16.85 0.81
C ALA A 288 16.49 15.53 0.11
N PRO A 289 17.47 14.63 -0.12
CA PRO A 289 17.31 13.53 -1.05
C PRO A 289 16.36 12.45 -0.56
N ARG A 290 15.55 11.92 -1.48
CA ARG A 290 14.89 10.60 -1.38
C ARG A 290 15.38 9.76 -2.54
N ARG A 291 16.07 8.67 -2.22
CA ARG A 291 16.66 7.77 -3.21
C ARG A 291 16.40 6.34 -2.79
N TYR A 292 15.52 5.64 -3.50
CA TYR A 292 15.14 4.28 -3.15
C TYR A 292 15.51 3.34 -4.28
N TYR A 293 15.96 2.16 -3.89
CA TYR A 293 16.24 1.04 -4.77
C TYR A 293 15.49 -0.17 -4.22
N GLY A 294 14.65 -0.77 -5.06
CA GLY A 294 13.79 -1.88 -4.69
C GLY A 294 13.91 -3.04 -5.66
N ALA A 295 13.72 -4.23 -5.14
CA ALA A 295 13.57 -5.45 -5.92
C ALA A 295 12.45 -6.30 -5.33
N ASP A 296 11.66 -6.93 -6.19
CA ASP A 296 10.56 -7.78 -5.77
C ASP A 296 10.47 -9.06 -6.62
N VAL A 297 9.92 -10.11 -6.00
CA VAL A 297 9.66 -11.39 -6.64
C VAL A 297 8.32 -11.96 -6.17
N GLN A 298 7.58 -12.54 -7.09
CA GLN A 298 6.36 -13.29 -6.83
C GLN A 298 6.52 -14.69 -7.41
N LEU A 299 6.30 -15.69 -6.57
CA LEU A 299 6.34 -17.10 -6.92
C LEU A 299 4.98 -17.71 -6.63
N ALA A 300 4.37 -18.39 -7.59
CA ALA A 300 3.08 -19.02 -7.39
C ALA A 300 3.08 -20.45 -7.94
N THR A 301 2.47 -21.36 -7.20
CA THR A 301 2.22 -22.73 -7.64
C THR A 301 0.72 -23.00 -7.66
N ALA A 302 0.28 -23.76 -8.64
CA ALA A 302 -1.10 -24.22 -8.74
C ALA A 302 -1.12 -25.71 -9.07
N LEU A 303 -1.24 -26.54 -8.04
CA LEU A 303 -1.34 -27.98 -8.13
C LEU A 303 -2.75 -28.38 -7.74
N LYS A 304 -3.60 -28.64 -8.73
CA LYS A 304 -5.03 -29.05 -8.55
C LYS A 304 -5.78 -28.16 -7.54
N SER A 305 -5.98 -28.65 -6.31
CA SER A 305 -6.69 -27.96 -5.23
C SER A 305 -5.80 -27.11 -4.30
N TRP A 306 -4.49 -27.16 -4.48
CA TRP A 306 -3.53 -26.42 -3.63
C TRP A 306 -2.89 -25.30 -4.43
N LYS A 307 -3.05 -24.05 -3.96
CA LYS A 307 -2.41 -22.88 -4.55
C LYS A 307 -1.56 -22.22 -3.46
N SER A 308 -0.26 -22.09 -3.71
CA SER A 308 0.65 -21.40 -2.82
C SER A 308 1.26 -20.20 -3.54
N GLU A 309 1.34 -19.07 -2.87
CA GLU A 309 1.97 -17.85 -3.39
C GLU A 309 2.95 -17.30 -2.37
N LEU A 310 4.15 -16.95 -2.81
CA LEU A 310 5.15 -16.22 -2.05
C LEU A 310 5.44 -14.89 -2.75
N ARG A 311 5.33 -13.79 -2.01
CA ARG A 311 5.70 -12.44 -2.44
C ARG A 311 6.77 -11.92 -1.51
N ALA A 312 7.84 -11.40 -2.09
CA ALA A 312 8.91 -10.74 -1.34
C ALA A 312 9.29 -9.43 -2.02
N GLU A 313 9.62 -8.42 -1.23
CA GLU A 313 10.13 -7.15 -1.70
C GLU A 313 11.15 -6.61 -0.70
N VAL A 314 12.25 -6.10 -1.20
CA VAL A 314 13.28 -5.41 -0.43
C VAL A 314 13.48 -4.00 -0.98
N ILE A 315 13.64 -3.02 -0.08
CA ILE A 315 13.91 -1.63 -0.45
C ILE A 315 15.02 -1.10 0.44
N SER A 316 15.97 -0.40 -0.15
CA SER A 316 17.03 0.31 0.58
C SER A 316 17.29 1.68 -0.04
N GLY A 317 17.94 2.57 0.72
CA GLY A 317 18.28 3.89 0.20
C GLY A 317 18.41 4.98 1.23
N LEU A 318 18.12 6.22 0.78
CA LEU A 318 18.10 7.44 1.57
C LEU A 318 16.68 7.96 1.72
N GLN A 319 16.30 8.30 2.93
CA GLN A 319 15.01 8.90 3.27
C GLN A 319 15.22 10.21 4.03
N SER A 320 14.64 11.28 3.53
CA SER A 320 14.55 12.57 4.22
C SER A 320 13.17 12.74 4.84
N ALA A 321 13.15 13.02 6.15
CA ALA A 321 11.92 13.17 6.93
C ALA A 321 12.16 14.12 8.12
N THR A 322 11.33 14.06 9.17
CA THR A 322 11.52 14.89 10.38
C THR A 322 12.43 14.21 11.40
N ALA A 323 12.71 14.89 12.51
CA ALA A 323 13.47 14.32 13.62
C ALA A 323 12.76 13.11 14.25
N THR A 324 11.44 13.17 14.35
CA THR A 324 10.62 12.21 15.11
C THR A 324 10.05 11.06 14.29
N THR A 325 10.07 11.16 12.94
CA THR A 325 9.54 10.10 12.07
C THR A 325 10.35 9.93 10.81
N SER A 326 10.37 8.72 10.27
CA SER A 326 10.91 8.39 8.95
C SER A 326 9.84 8.42 7.84
N ALA A 327 8.58 8.69 8.18
CA ALA A 327 7.53 8.79 7.17
C ALA A 327 7.75 9.98 6.24
N THR A 328 7.51 9.77 4.95
CA THR A 328 7.59 10.85 3.95
C THR A 328 6.61 11.96 4.32
N PRO A 329 7.08 13.21 4.51
CA PRO A 329 6.21 14.36 4.74
C PRO A 329 5.29 14.60 3.55
N GLY A 330 4.00 14.85 3.81
CA GLY A 330 3.02 15.25 2.78
C GLY A 330 2.89 16.76 2.62
N SER A 331 3.53 17.52 3.51
CA SER A 331 3.63 18.97 3.49
C SER A 331 4.95 19.38 4.14
N TYR A 332 5.31 20.65 4.05
CA TYR A 332 6.51 21.14 4.70
C TYR A 332 6.37 20.95 6.24
N PRO A 333 7.36 20.32 6.91
CA PRO A 333 7.27 20.10 8.34
C PRO A 333 7.40 21.42 9.12
N VAL A 334 6.47 21.64 10.04
CA VAL A 334 6.45 22.80 10.95
C VAL A 334 6.25 22.33 12.38
N ASP A 335 6.64 23.16 13.34
CA ASP A 335 6.38 22.95 14.77
C ASP A 335 4.97 23.46 15.15
N ASN A 336 4.63 23.36 16.43
CA ASN A 336 3.35 23.82 16.98
C ASN A 336 3.11 25.35 16.84
N LYS A 337 4.16 26.13 16.53
CA LYS A 337 4.11 27.57 16.27
C LYS A 337 4.16 27.90 14.76
N SER A 338 3.99 26.90 13.92
CA SER A 338 4.09 26.99 12.45
C SER A 338 5.49 27.43 11.95
N LEU A 339 6.53 27.27 12.77
CA LEU A 339 7.90 27.52 12.35
C LEU A 339 8.44 26.32 11.60
N ALA A 340 9.17 26.58 10.51
CA ALA A 340 9.77 25.54 9.67
C ALA A 340 10.74 24.64 10.46
N LEU A 341 10.66 23.33 10.23
CA LEU A 341 11.56 22.33 10.80
C LEU A 341 12.57 21.82 9.76
N PRO A 342 13.80 21.50 10.16
CA PRO A 342 14.80 20.96 9.24
C PRO A 342 14.47 19.51 8.84
N TYR A 343 14.99 19.08 7.69
CA TYR A 343 14.97 17.69 7.30
C TYR A 343 16.14 16.91 7.90
N TYR A 344 15.84 15.64 8.17
CA TYR A 344 16.75 14.62 8.68
C TYR A 344 16.88 13.52 7.65
N THR A 345 18.04 13.44 7.00
CA THR A 345 18.34 12.43 5.99
C THR A 345 19.00 11.21 6.63
N ARG A 346 18.47 10.04 6.36
CA ARG A 346 18.92 8.77 6.94
C ARG A 346 18.96 7.65 5.91
N ASN A 347 19.94 6.78 6.06
CA ASN A 347 19.93 5.50 5.34
C ASN A 347 18.87 4.60 5.94
N PHE A 348 18.29 3.77 5.12
CA PHE A 348 17.33 2.76 5.56
C PHE A 348 17.46 1.48 4.75
N ASN A 349 16.94 0.41 5.31
CA ASN A 349 16.55 -0.79 4.58
C ASN A 349 15.22 -1.32 5.14
N GLY A 350 14.54 -2.09 4.35
CA GLY A 350 13.33 -2.77 4.77
C GLY A 350 12.95 -3.85 3.77
N ALA A 351 12.10 -4.74 4.21
CA ALA A 351 11.55 -5.78 3.34
C ALA A 351 10.21 -6.28 3.87
N TYR A 352 9.48 -6.97 3.02
CA TYR A 352 8.40 -7.84 3.46
C TYR A 352 8.45 -9.20 2.76
N PHE A 353 7.84 -10.18 3.42
CA PHE A 353 7.53 -11.49 2.88
C PHE A 353 6.07 -11.79 3.16
N THR A 354 5.35 -12.24 2.17
CA THR A 354 3.96 -12.71 2.33
C THR A 354 3.83 -14.08 1.70
N PHE A 355 3.41 -15.05 2.48
CA PHE A 355 3.07 -16.38 2.01
C PHE A 355 1.57 -16.58 2.14
N VAL A 356 0.95 -17.00 1.04
CA VAL A 356 -0.49 -17.29 0.96
C VAL A 356 -0.67 -18.73 0.54
N GLN A 357 -1.37 -19.50 1.35
CA GLN A 357 -1.73 -20.88 1.05
C GLN A 357 -3.24 -21.00 0.97
N THR A 358 -3.76 -21.32 -0.21
CA THR A 358 -5.18 -21.65 -0.38
C THR A 358 -5.42 -23.11 0.08
N LEU A 359 -6.41 -23.30 0.93
CA LEU A 359 -6.77 -24.59 1.52
C LEU A 359 -8.04 -25.12 0.85
N ASN A 360 -7.94 -26.26 0.13
CA ASN A 360 -9.03 -27.04 -0.46
C ASN A 360 -10.07 -26.29 -1.32
N SER A 361 -10.36 -25.04 -1.00
CA SER A 361 -11.26 -24.15 -1.75
C SER A 361 -10.67 -22.76 -1.84
N THR A 362 -11.15 -21.92 -2.77
CA THR A 362 -10.72 -20.54 -2.90
C THR A 362 -11.11 -19.67 -1.70
N ASP A 363 -12.00 -20.16 -0.84
CA ASP A 363 -12.62 -19.38 0.23
C ASP A 363 -11.78 -19.40 1.53
N ASN A 364 -10.89 -20.38 1.68
CA ASN A 364 -10.05 -20.52 2.87
C ASN A 364 -8.57 -20.36 2.52
N GLN A 365 -7.93 -19.39 3.15
CA GLN A 365 -6.51 -19.09 2.94
C GLN A 365 -5.79 -18.97 4.27
N LEU A 366 -4.60 -19.54 4.36
CA LEU A 366 -3.63 -19.28 5.41
C LEU A 366 -2.67 -18.21 4.90
N ILE A 367 -2.51 -17.12 5.66
CA ILE A 367 -1.64 -16.01 5.28
C ILE A 367 -0.62 -15.77 6.36
N LEU A 368 0.64 -15.81 5.99
CA LEU A 368 1.76 -15.45 6.86
C LEU A 368 2.45 -14.23 6.25
N LYS A 369 2.51 -13.14 7.00
CA LYS A 369 3.20 -11.93 6.58
C LYS A 369 4.21 -11.50 7.62
N TYR A 370 5.43 -11.20 7.17
CA TYR A 370 6.50 -10.62 7.98
C TYR A 370 7.06 -9.41 7.27
N ASP A 371 7.19 -8.28 7.97
CA ASP A 371 7.80 -7.08 7.43
C ASP A 371 8.68 -6.37 8.46
N TRP A 372 9.69 -5.64 7.97
CA TRP A 372 10.51 -4.76 8.79
C TRP A 372 10.89 -3.50 8.07
N TYR A 373 11.22 -2.49 8.84
CA TYR A 373 11.83 -1.26 8.39
C TYR A 373 12.89 -0.84 9.40
N ASP A 374 14.13 -0.63 8.92
CA ASP A 374 15.27 -0.20 9.72
C ASP A 374 15.81 1.12 9.17
N PRO A 375 15.60 2.26 9.87
CA PRO A 375 16.15 3.55 9.47
C PRO A 375 17.65 3.68 9.74
N LYS A 376 18.36 2.64 10.16
CA LYS A 376 19.81 2.61 10.51
C LYS A 376 20.24 3.80 11.36
N CYS A 377 19.40 4.23 12.30
CA CYS A 377 19.63 5.37 13.17
C CYS A 377 19.87 4.94 14.62
N LYS A 378 21.10 5.07 15.13
CA LYS A 378 21.40 4.79 16.54
C LYS A 378 20.77 5.77 17.52
N SER A 379 20.37 6.96 17.07
CA SER A 379 19.65 7.97 17.85
C SER A 379 18.31 7.45 18.39
N CYS A 380 17.73 6.43 17.74
CA CYS A 380 16.55 5.73 18.23
C CYS A 380 16.79 4.99 19.57
N ARG A 381 18.04 4.76 19.99
CA ARG A 381 18.39 4.18 21.29
C ARG A 381 18.13 5.12 22.46
N ASN A 382 18.10 6.41 22.25
CA ASN A 382 18.02 7.44 23.30
C ASN A 382 16.64 8.11 23.41
N GLY A 383 15.56 7.40 23.06
CA GLY A 383 14.20 7.81 23.43
C GLY A 383 13.52 8.86 22.55
N TYR A 384 14.14 9.33 21.47
CA TYR A 384 13.49 10.24 20.52
C TYR A 384 12.54 9.54 19.52
N PHE A 385 12.55 8.22 19.49
CA PHE A 385 11.54 7.37 18.86
C PHE A 385 10.99 6.39 19.90
N SER A 386 10.25 6.90 20.86
CA SER A 386 9.52 6.05 21.78
C SER A 386 8.32 5.45 21.07
N ILE A 387 8.54 4.37 20.32
CA ILE A 387 7.51 3.37 20.13
C ILE A 387 7.52 2.55 21.43
N LYS A 388 6.71 2.95 22.40
CA LYS A 388 6.42 2.13 23.57
C LYS A 388 5.77 0.85 23.10
N GLY A 389 6.49 -0.24 23.21
CA GLY A 389 6.00 -1.59 23.03
C GLY A 389 6.81 -2.37 22.03
N ILE A 390 7.84 -2.96 22.47
CA ILE A 390 8.50 -4.24 22.21
C ILE A 390 10.00 -4.07 22.42
N ASN A 391 10.45 -4.65 23.53
CA ASN A 391 11.82 -5.01 23.92
C ASN A 391 13.01 -4.45 23.11
N GLY A 392 13.59 -3.43 23.61
CA GLY A 392 14.97 -2.93 23.69
C GLY A 392 16.07 -3.44 22.77
N ARG A 393 15.88 -3.74 21.50
CA ARG A 393 16.97 -4.00 20.57
C ARG A 393 16.66 -3.43 19.18
N GLY A 394 17.13 -2.20 18.96
CA GLY A 394 17.21 -1.59 17.63
C GLY A 394 15.88 -1.02 17.10
N CYS A 395 15.95 0.02 16.28
CA CYS A 395 14.80 0.60 15.56
C CYS A 395 14.28 -0.28 14.42
N SER A 396 14.38 -1.57 14.50
CA SER A 396 13.76 -2.47 13.54
C SER A 396 12.35 -2.75 13.99
N ILE A 397 11.38 -2.40 13.15
CA ILE A 397 9.97 -2.69 13.38
C ILE A 397 9.69 -4.02 12.69
N ARG A 398 9.35 -5.02 13.47
CA ARG A 398 9.04 -6.37 13.00
C ARG A 398 7.59 -6.67 13.31
N TYR A 399 6.82 -7.08 12.31
CA TYR A 399 5.43 -7.50 12.47
C TYR A 399 5.26 -8.91 11.95
N PHE A 400 4.58 -9.72 12.73
CA PHE A 400 4.11 -11.04 12.35
C PHE A 400 2.60 -11.03 12.32
N TRP A 401 1.99 -11.36 11.20
CA TRP A 401 0.55 -11.45 11.05
C TRP A 401 0.17 -12.89 10.74
N LEU A 402 -0.64 -13.47 11.59
CA LEU A 402 -1.39 -14.66 11.28
C LEU A 402 -2.82 -14.20 11.01
N TRP A 403 -3.27 -14.31 9.78
CA TRP A 403 -4.62 -13.92 9.42
C TRP A 403 -5.36 -15.11 8.81
N LEU A 404 -6.55 -15.41 9.36
CA LEU A 404 -7.53 -16.30 8.77
C LEU A 404 -8.58 -15.37 8.18
N PRO A 405 -8.76 -15.28 6.86
CA PRO A 405 -9.77 -14.43 6.30
C PRO A 405 -11.16 -14.97 6.60
N ALA A 406 -11.92 -14.26 7.41
CA ALA A 406 -13.35 -14.25 7.24
C ALA A 406 -13.60 -13.26 6.10
N SER A 407 -13.97 -13.75 4.93
CA SER A 407 -14.19 -12.94 3.74
C SER A 407 -15.44 -12.08 3.91
N PHE A 408 -15.26 -10.84 4.37
CA PHE A 408 -16.24 -9.77 4.26
C PHE A 408 -15.72 -8.70 3.31
N GLN A 409 -15.69 -9.00 2.03
CA GLN A 409 -15.67 -8.00 0.97
C GLN A 409 -16.92 -8.24 0.12
N SER A 410 -18.01 -7.54 0.45
CA SER A 410 -19.11 -7.41 -0.51
C SER A 410 -18.67 -6.38 -1.54
N SER A 411 -18.43 -6.82 -2.76
CA SER A 411 -18.36 -5.94 -3.93
C SER A 411 -19.79 -5.73 -4.45
N PHE A 412 -20.20 -4.48 -4.59
CA PHE A 412 -21.38 -4.08 -5.31
C PHE A 412 -21.09 -3.91 -6.78
#